data_2c78c7f46cd741fd249df0dfb806e4b5
#
_entry.id   2c78c7f46cd741fd249df0dfb806e4b5
#
_cell.length_a   1.000
_cell.length_b   1.000
_cell.length_c   1.000
_cell.angle_alpha   90.00
_cell.angle_beta   90.00
_cell.angle_gamma   90.00
#
_symmetry.space_group_name_H-M   'P 1'
#
loop_
_entity.id
_entity.type
_entity.pdbx_description
1 polymer ?
#
loop_
_entity_poly.entity_id
_entity_poly.type
_entity_poly.pdbx_seq_one_letter_code
_entity_poly.pdbx_strand_id
1 'polypeptide(L)'
;MAWRYPRDAIKRLNLTSLLTEKEMLETVVPDVHLVATLMSLSRVIPEKNKEMARQVVRKVVEELLRKLSAPTQQAVTGALNRSSRRRNPRYNEIDWKTTITKNLKNYQPDYKTIIPEIRIGYGRKRKAMKDIILCLDQSGSMGTSVIYSGIFGSVLASIPAVSTRMVVFDTAVVDLTDDLQDPVDLLFGVQLGGGTDIARALTYCQGVITRPQDTVMVLVTDLYEGGDSREMRKKFVSLVNSGVQLIVLPALNDDGAPSYDKGHAEFLASIGVPTFACTPDKFPDLMAAALSKQDIGMWVSQNVKSE
;
A
#
# COMPACT_ATOMS: atom_id res chain seq x y z
N MET A 1 -34.48 -10.14 -13.68
CA MET A 1 -33.65 -11.34 -13.42
C MET A 1 -32.23 -10.86 -13.23
N ALA A 2 -31.70 -10.81 -12.00
CA ALA A 2 -30.33 -10.43 -11.75
C ALA A 2 -29.40 -11.55 -12.20
N TRP A 3 -28.43 -11.22 -13.05
CA TRP A 3 -27.43 -12.15 -13.55
C TRP A 3 -26.55 -12.61 -12.38
N ARG A 4 -26.61 -13.87 -12.05
CA ARG A 4 -25.97 -14.47 -10.85
C ARG A 4 -24.45 -14.72 -11.03
N TYR A 5 -23.90 -14.54 -12.26
CA TYR A 5 -22.49 -14.80 -12.56
C TYR A 5 -21.93 -13.77 -13.58
N PRO A 6 -21.51 -12.57 -13.13
CA PRO A 6 -20.90 -11.57 -14.03
C PRO A 6 -19.64 -12.07 -14.72
N ARG A 7 -18.84 -12.94 -14.06
CA ARG A 7 -17.56 -13.46 -14.58
C ARG A 7 -17.72 -14.31 -15.86
N ASP A 8 -18.74 -15.14 -15.96
CA ASP A 8 -18.97 -15.96 -17.13
C ASP A 8 -19.55 -15.18 -18.31
N ALA A 9 -20.31 -14.15 -18.04
CA ALA A 9 -20.84 -13.26 -19.06
C ALA A 9 -19.74 -12.42 -19.70
N ILE A 10 -18.78 -11.93 -18.91
CA ILE A 10 -17.62 -11.13 -19.38
C ILE A 10 -16.68 -12.01 -20.25
N LYS A 11 -16.46 -13.26 -19.90
CA LYS A 11 -15.66 -14.22 -20.70
C LYS A 11 -16.35 -14.71 -21.97
N ARG A 12 -17.67 -14.75 -22.02
CA ARG A 12 -18.46 -15.26 -23.17
C ARG A 12 -18.91 -14.18 -24.14
N LEU A 13 -19.11 -12.96 -23.67
CA LEU A 13 -19.39 -11.82 -24.53
C LEU A 13 -18.06 -11.28 -25.06
N ASN A 14 -18.01 -11.10 -26.41
CA ASN A 14 -16.90 -10.41 -27.04
C ASN A 14 -16.75 -9.04 -26.37
N LEU A 15 -15.76 -8.89 -25.47
CA LEU A 15 -15.54 -7.71 -24.63
C LEU A 15 -15.56 -6.40 -25.45
N THR A 16 -15.19 -6.49 -26.72
CA THR A 16 -15.24 -5.38 -27.69
C THR A 16 -16.68 -4.89 -27.93
N SER A 17 -17.70 -5.75 -27.91
CA SER A 17 -19.10 -5.34 -28.08
C SER A 17 -19.67 -4.72 -26.81
N LEU A 18 -19.27 -5.20 -25.62
CA LEU A 18 -19.61 -4.58 -24.34
C LEU A 18 -19.11 -3.13 -24.21
N LEU A 19 -17.94 -2.86 -24.77
CA LEU A 19 -17.31 -1.53 -24.78
C LEU A 19 -17.86 -0.62 -25.88
N THR A 20 -18.62 -1.16 -26.85
CA THR A 20 -19.24 -0.39 -27.95
C THR A 20 -20.69 0.01 -27.65
N GLU A 21 -21.38 -0.66 -26.73
CA GLU A 21 -22.79 -0.38 -26.42
C GLU A 21 -22.96 0.33 -25.07
N LYS A 22 -23.41 1.58 -25.15
CA LYS A 22 -23.63 2.45 -24.00
C LYS A 22 -24.57 1.84 -22.94
N GLU A 23 -25.61 1.18 -23.41
CA GLU A 23 -26.65 0.58 -22.57
C GLU A 23 -26.14 -0.59 -21.73
N MET A 24 -25.13 -1.33 -22.21
CA MET A 24 -24.54 -2.45 -21.48
C MET A 24 -23.62 -1.98 -20.35
N LEU A 25 -22.85 -0.93 -20.53
CA LEU A 25 -22.00 -0.34 -19.47
C LEU A 25 -22.82 0.27 -18.32
N GLU A 26 -24.03 0.76 -18.59
CA GLU A 26 -24.94 1.28 -17.57
C GLU A 26 -25.60 0.18 -16.71
N THR A 27 -25.70 -1.04 -17.24
CA THR A 27 -26.37 -2.18 -16.55
C THR A 27 -25.41 -3.08 -15.78
N VAL A 28 -24.10 -2.93 -15.98
CA VAL A 28 -23.08 -3.76 -15.30
C VAL A 28 -22.90 -3.27 -13.86
N VAL A 29 -22.94 -4.20 -12.92
CA VAL A 29 -22.59 -3.91 -11.51
C VAL A 29 -21.10 -3.55 -11.46
N PRO A 30 -20.74 -2.34 -11.00
CA PRO A 30 -19.36 -1.93 -10.91
C PRO A 30 -18.58 -2.82 -9.95
N ASP A 31 -17.54 -3.50 -10.44
CA ASP A 31 -16.65 -4.36 -9.65
C ASP A 31 -15.19 -4.07 -10.00
N VAL A 32 -14.30 -4.36 -9.05
CA VAL A 32 -12.83 -4.16 -9.21
C VAL A 32 -12.30 -4.97 -10.40
N HIS A 33 -12.81 -6.18 -10.64
CA HIS A 33 -12.41 -7.00 -11.79
C HIS A 33 -12.81 -6.37 -13.13
N LEU A 34 -13.96 -5.70 -13.17
CA LEU A 34 -14.36 -4.94 -14.34
C LEU A 34 -13.41 -3.78 -14.61
N VAL A 35 -12.99 -3.08 -13.57
CA VAL A 35 -12.01 -1.99 -13.69
C VAL A 35 -10.67 -2.53 -14.20
N ALA A 36 -10.17 -3.65 -13.66
CA ALA A 36 -8.94 -4.30 -14.15
C ALA A 36 -9.04 -4.65 -15.64
N THR A 37 -10.19 -5.17 -16.06
CA THR A 37 -10.46 -5.48 -17.46
C THR A 37 -10.50 -4.23 -18.34
N LEU A 38 -11.16 -3.15 -17.90
CA LEU A 38 -11.20 -1.88 -18.61
C LEU A 38 -9.81 -1.24 -18.73
N MET A 39 -8.97 -1.35 -17.69
CA MET A 39 -7.58 -0.89 -17.72
C MET A 39 -6.74 -1.68 -18.73
N SER A 40 -6.84 -3.01 -18.74
CA SER A 40 -6.10 -3.86 -19.69
C SER A 40 -6.50 -3.58 -21.15
N LEU A 41 -7.73 -3.17 -21.38
CA LEU A 41 -8.27 -2.84 -22.69
C LEU A 41 -8.21 -1.33 -23.04
N SER A 42 -7.65 -0.50 -22.18
CA SER A 42 -7.66 0.97 -22.32
C SER A 42 -7.13 1.47 -23.68
N ARG A 43 -6.17 0.75 -24.27
CA ARG A 43 -5.61 1.05 -25.60
C ARG A 43 -6.54 0.70 -26.76
N VAL A 44 -7.46 -0.23 -26.56
CA VAL A 44 -8.37 -0.74 -27.61
C VAL A 44 -9.73 -0.04 -27.56
N ILE A 45 -10.05 0.64 -26.44
CA ILE A 45 -11.31 1.36 -26.25
C ILE A 45 -11.34 2.55 -27.21
N PRO A 46 -12.38 2.66 -28.08
CA PRO A 46 -12.58 3.82 -28.93
C PRO A 46 -12.70 5.13 -28.13
N GLU A 47 -12.15 6.23 -28.62
CA GLU A 47 -12.17 7.54 -27.93
C GLU A 47 -13.57 7.94 -27.44
N LYS A 48 -14.60 7.70 -28.26
CA LYS A 48 -16.00 8.01 -27.92
C LYS A 48 -16.51 7.28 -26.67
N ASN A 49 -15.89 6.15 -26.31
CA ASN A 49 -16.31 5.29 -25.19
C ASN A 49 -15.38 5.44 -23.98
N LYS A 50 -14.22 6.09 -24.12
CA LYS A 50 -13.26 6.31 -23.04
C LYS A 50 -13.87 7.08 -21.87
N GLU A 51 -14.65 8.11 -22.15
CA GLU A 51 -15.29 8.91 -21.10
C GLU A 51 -16.27 8.06 -20.28
N MET A 52 -16.99 7.15 -20.93
CA MET A 52 -17.91 6.25 -20.24
C MET A 52 -17.18 5.20 -19.42
N ALA A 53 -16.09 4.63 -19.95
CA ALA A 53 -15.23 3.73 -19.18
C ALA A 53 -14.68 4.45 -17.94
N ARG A 54 -14.25 5.71 -18.05
CA ARG A 54 -13.83 6.56 -16.93
C ARG A 54 -14.94 6.75 -15.90
N GLN A 55 -16.18 6.95 -16.31
CA GLN A 55 -17.31 7.09 -15.39
C GLN A 55 -17.58 5.81 -14.60
N VAL A 56 -17.47 4.63 -15.23
CA VAL A 56 -17.59 3.33 -14.54
C VAL A 56 -16.47 3.16 -13.53
N VAL A 57 -15.23 3.42 -13.94
CA VAL A 57 -14.06 3.36 -13.04
C VAL A 57 -14.24 4.33 -11.88
N ARG A 58 -14.68 5.57 -12.13
CA ARG A 58 -14.92 6.58 -11.09
C ARG A 58 -15.91 6.10 -10.02
N LYS A 59 -17.01 5.46 -10.41
CA LYS A 59 -17.98 4.91 -9.44
C LYS A 59 -17.35 3.87 -8.51
N VAL A 60 -16.55 2.95 -9.06
CA VAL A 60 -15.84 1.93 -8.26
C VAL A 60 -14.81 2.57 -7.35
N VAL A 61 -14.02 3.50 -7.87
CA VAL A 61 -12.99 4.24 -7.13
C VAL A 61 -13.62 5.03 -5.97
N GLU A 62 -14.71 5.74 -6.19
CA GLU A 62 -15.41 6.50 -5.15
C GLU A 62 -15.94 5.59 -4.05
N GLU A 63 -16.50 4.42 -4.40
CA GLU A 63 -16.96 3.44 -3.42
C GLU A 63 -15.81 2.88 -2.58
N LEU A 64 -14.69 2.53 -3.21
CA LEU A 64 -13.51 2.03 -2.53
C LEU A 64 -12.85 3.10 -1.65
N LEU A 65 -12.73 4.34 -2.15
CA LEU A 65 -12.27 5.47 -1.35
C LEU A 65 -13.13 5.66 -0.09
N ARG A 66 -14.44 5.61 -0.24
CA ARG A 66 -15.36 5.72 0.91
C ARG A 66 -15.15 4.62 1.93
N LYS A 67 -14.89 3.39 1.49
CA LYS A 67 -14.66 2.23 2.37
C LYS A 67 -13.28 2.26 3.04
N LEU A 68 -12.24 2.69 2.33
CA LEU A 68 -10.85 2.51 2.75
C LEU A 68 -10.21 3.77 3.35
N SER A 69 -10.71 4.98 3.06
CA SER A 69 -10.07 6.22 3.51
C SER A 69 -10.08 6.38 5.03
N ALA A 70 -11.23 6.21 5.68
CA ALA A 70 -11.34 6.43 7.12
C ALA A 70 -10.49 5.43 7.94
N PRO A 71 -10.56 4.11 7.70
CA PRO A 71 -9.69 3.15 8.38
C PRO A 71 -8.20 3.45 8.17
N THR A 72 -7.79 3.75 6.94
CA THR A 72 -6.39 4.04 6.61
C THR A 72 -5.89 5.30 7.31
N GLN A 73 -6.64 6.41 7.26
CA GLN A 73 -6.28 7.65 7.94
C GLN A 73 -6.19 7.48 9.45
N GLN A 74 -7.13 6.76 10.06
CA GLN A 74 -7.11 6.50 11.50
C GLN A 74 -5.92 5.62 11.91
N ALA A 75 -5.66 4.55 11.18
CA ALA A 75 -4.55 3.64 11.45
C ALA A 75 -3.20 4.37 11.33
N VAL A 76 -2.96 5.07 10.24
CA VAL A 76 -1.72 5.81 9.97
C VAL A 76 -1.53 6.96 10.96
N THR A 77 -2.54 7.80 11.17
CA THR A 77 -2.45 8.92 12.12
C THR A 77 -2.24 8.44 13.55
N GLY A 78 -2.92 7.35 13.95
CA GLY A 78 -2.73 6.72 15.24
C GLY A 78 -1.30 6.17 15.43
N ALA A 79 -0.73 5.58 14.39
CA ALA A 79 0.64 5.07 14.38
C ALA A 79 1.66 6.20 14.53
N LEU A 80 1.53 7.27 13.76
CA LEU A 80 2.40 8.44 13.81
C LEU A 80 2.34 9.14 15.17
N ASN A 81 1.17 9.23 15.79
CA ASN A 81 1.00 9.79 17.12
C ASN A 81 1.67 8.92 18.20
N ARG A 82 1.58 7.59 18.09
CA ARG A 82 2.23 6.65 19.02
C ARG A 82 3.76 6.70 18.93
N SER A 83 4.32 6.85 17.73
CA SER A 83 5.77 6.97 17.53
C SER A 83 6.36 8.25 18.10
N SER A 84 5.54 9.25 18.42
CA SER A 84 5.98 10.55 18.98
C SER A 84 6.10 10.55 20.51
N ARG A 85 5.86 9.44 21.22
CA ARG A 85 6.01 9.37 22.67
C ARG A 85 7.45 9.53 23.09
N ARG A 86 7.73 10.52 23.96
CA ARG A 86 9.03 10.76 24.57
C ARG A 86 9.12 10.15 25.96
N ARG A 87 10.23 9.48 26.27
CA ARG A 87 10.53 8.99 27.64
C ARG A 87 10.91 10.11 28.62
N ASN A 88 11.42 11.26 28.12
CA ASN A 88 11.72 12.44 28.91
C ASN A 88 11.08 13.67 28.27
N PRO A 89 9.77 13.88 28.44
CA PRO A 89 9.08 15.08 27.97
C PRO A 89 9.46 16.32 28.80
N ARG A 90 9.37 17.50 28.19
CA ARG A 90 9.41 18.75 28.96
C ARG A 90 8.15 18.86 29.81
N TYR A 91 8.20 19.68 30.88
CA TYR A 91 7.10 19.81 31.84
C TYR A 91 5.72 20.09 31.19
N ASN A 92 5.68 20.93 30.18
CA ASN A 92 4.48 21.28 29.42
C ASN A 92 4.05 20.23 28.35
N GLU A 93 4.87 19.19 28.19
CA GLU A 93 4.63 18.10 27.26
C GLU A 93 4.19 16.81 27.99
N ILE A 94 4.13 16.82 29.32
CA ILE A 94 3.81 15.65 30.14
C ILE A 94 2.32 15.34 30.02
N ASP A 95 2.01 14.08 29.67
CA ASP A 95 0.69 13.49 29.85
C ASP A 95 0.56 13.08 31.33
N TRP A 96 0.08 13.99 32.15
CA TRP A 96 -0.06 13.79 33.58
C TRP A 96 -0.98 12.61 33.91
N LYS A 97 -2.06 12.41 33.17
CA LYS A 97 -3.00 11.31 33.41
C LYS A 97 -2.30 9.96 33.27
N THR A 98 -1.62 9.73 32.15
CA THR A 98 -0.90 8.47 31.89
C THR A 98 0.34 8.34 32.80
N THR A 99 1.04 9.44 33.08
CA THR A 99 2.19 9.46 34.00
C THR A 99 1.77 9.07 35.40
N ILE A 100 0.73 9.65 35.95
CA ILE A 100 0.18 9.33 37.27
C ILE A 100 -0.24 7.85 37.32
N THR A 101 -1.05 7.39 36.36
CA THR A 101 -1.56 6.01 36.33
C THR A 101 -0.41 4.98 36.35
N LYS A 102 0.66 5.22 35.59
CA LYS A 102 1.82 4.30 35.53
C LYS A 102 2.75 4.37 36.75
N ASN A 103 2.66 5.42 37.53
CA ASN A 103 3.49 5.61 38.72
C ASN A 103 2.69 5.54 40.03
N LEU A 104 1.47 4.97 40.03
CA LEU A 104 0.65 4.83 41.23
C LEU A 104 1.35 4.06 42.35
N LYS A 105 2.23 3.12 42.03
CA LYS A 105 3.08 2.41 43.00
C LYS A 105 4.02 3.32 43.80
N ASN A 106 4.31 4.50 43.27
CA ASN A 106 5.22 5.49 43.89
C ASN A 106 4.41 6.60 44.59
N TYR A 107 3.16 6.35 44.99
CA TYR A 107 2.37 7.29 45.77
C TYR A 107 2.95 7.41 47.17
N GLN A 108 3.16 8.63 47.62
CA GLN A 108 3.66 8.97 48.95
C GLN A 108 2.51 9.58 49.81
N PRO A 109 1.98 8.82 50.77
CA PRO A 109 0.83 9.25 51.55
C PRO A 109 1.09 10.54 52.35
N ASP A 110 2.30 10.68 52.90
CA ASP A 110 2.71 11.81 53.76
C ASP A 110 2.66 13.15 52.99
N TYR A 111 3.01 13.12 51.70
CA TYR A 111 3.03 14.29 50.85
C TYR A 111 1.82 14.38 49.90
N LYS A 112 0.91 13.39 49.97
CA LYS A 112 -0.27 13.28 49.08
C LYS A 112 0.09 13.47 47.59
N THR A 113 1.23 12.97 47.19
CA THR A 113 1.77 13.18 45.82
C THR A 113 2.34 11.89 45.25
N ILE A 114 2.58 11.87 43.94
CA ILE A 114 3.25 10.80 43.22
C ILE A 114 4.57 11.33 42.68
N ILE A 115 5.68 10.68 43.02
CA ILE A 115 6.99 11.00 42.45
C ILE A 115 7.18 10.09 41.22
N PRO A 116 7.07 10.63 39.99
CA PRO A 116 7.13 9.79 38.81
C PRO A 116 8.56 9.37 38.48
N GLU A 117 8.83 8.07 38.50
CA GLU A 117 10.07 7.50 37.94
C GLU A 117 10.07 7.61 36.41
N ILE A 118 8.91 7.41 35.80
CA ILE A 118 8.74 7.44 34.35
C ILE A 118 7.78 8.58 34.01
N ARG A 119 8.27 9.55 33.29
CA ARG A 119 7.45 10.66 32.76
C ARG A 119 7.06 10.32 31.33
N ILE A 120 5.77 10.33 31.04
CA ILE A 120 5.24 10.06 29.72
C ILE A 120 4.67 11.35 29.18
N GLY A 121 5.03 11.69 27.97
CA GLY A 121 4.52 12.90 27.32
C GLY A 121 4.66 12.82 25.80
N TYR A 122 4.03 13.78 25.17
CA TYR A 122 4.05 13.95 23.73
C TYR A 122 5.03 15.09 23.41
N GLY A 123 6.19 14.71 22.85
CA GLY A 123 7.09 15.76 22.33
C GLY A 123 6.45 16.42 21.12
N ARG A 124 6.49 17.76 21.03
CA ARG A 124 6.41 18.45 19.75
C ARG A 124 7.69 18.11 18.95
N LYS A 125 7.86 16.86 18.52
CA LYS A 125 8.72 16.64 17.38
C LYS A 125 8.07 17.43 16.24
N ARG A 126 8.84 18.28 15.54
CA ARG A 126 8.56 18.52 14.11
C ARG A 126 8.25 17.13 13.58
N LYS A 127 7.02 16.91 13.13
CA LYS A 127 6.58 15.60 12.60
C LYS A 127 7.63 15.26 11.55
N ALA A 128 8.54 14.35 11.87
CA ALA A 128 9.46 13.86 10.87
C ALA A 128 8.54 13.20 9.85
N MET A 129 8.43 13.83 8.69
CA MET A 129 7.65 13.33 7.59
C MET A 129 8.14 11.93 7.30
N LYS A 130 7.27 10.94 7.31
CA LYS A 130 7.59 9.60 6.91
C LYS A 130 7.43 9.50 5.40
N ASP A 131 8.39 8.87 4.77
CA ASP A 131 8.33 8.61 3.33
C ASP A 131 7.75 7.22 3.10
N ILE A 132 6.76 7.13 2.24
CA ILE A 132 6.18 5.87 1.77
C ILE A 132 6.42 5.79 0.26
N ILE A 133 6.97 4.68 -0.18
CA ILE A 133 7.10 4.37 -1.61
C ILE A 133 6.27 3.13 -1.90
N LEU A 134 5.25 3.28 -2.72
CA LEU A 134 4.49 2.17 -3.29
C LEU A 134 5.09 1.86 -4.66
N CYS A 135 5.71 0.70 -4.79
CA CYS A 135 6.32 0.24 -6.04
C CYS A 135 5.50 -0.95 -6.56
N LEU A 136 4.87 -0.77 -7.71
CA LEU A 136 3.84 -1.68 -8.21
C LEU A 136 4.23 -2.27 -9.55
N ASP A 137 4.20 -3.58 -9.62
CA ASP A 137 4.30 -4.32 -10.85
C ASP A 137 3.00 -4.20 -11.66
N GLN A 138 3.10 -3.84 -12.95
CA GLN A 138 1.96 -3.73 -13.86
C GLN A 138 1.85 -4.94 -14.79
N SER A 139 2.49 -6.07 -14.50
CA SER A 139 2.29 -7.29 -15.28
C SER A 139 0.80 -7.68 -15.32
N GLY A 140 0.41 -8.43 -16.35
CA GLY A 140 -1.02 -8.71 -16.62
C GLY A 140 -1.78 -9.39 -15.48
N SER A 141 -1.07 -10.12 -14.60
CA SER A 141 -1.61 -10.78 -13.39
C SER A 141 -1.93 -9.81 -12.25
N MET A 142 -1.45 -8.56 -12.33
CA MET A 142 -1.45 -7.60 -11.22
C MET A 142 -2.65 -6.64 -11.18
N GLY A 143 -3.59 -6.73 -12.13
CA GLY A 143 -4.62 -5.71 -12.35
C GLY A 143 -5.41 -5.31 -11.10
N THR A 144 -5.90 -6.27 -10.34
CA THR A 144 -6.65 -6.01 -9.09
C THR A 144 -5.78 -5.37 -8.01
N SER A 145 -4.54 -5.84 -7.86
CA SER A 145 -3.57 -5.32 -6.88
C SER A 145 -3.19 -3.87 -7.18
N VAL A 146 -3.03 -3.52 -8.46
CA VAL A 146 -2.74 -2.16 -8.92
C VAL A 146 -3.88 -1.20 -8.56
N ILE A 147 -5.14 -1.60 -8.72
CA ILE A 147 -6.30 -0.76 -8.39
C ILE A 147 -6.32 -0.45 -6.89
N TYR A 148 -6.24 -1.45 -6.03
CA TYR A 148 -6.23 -1.23 -4.59
C TYR A 148 -5.02 -0.39 -4.15
N SER A 149 -3.84 -0.67 -4.69
CA SER A 149 -2.63 0.09 -4.37
C SER A 149 -2.72 1.55 -4.81
N GLY A 150 -3.32 1.83 -5.97
CA GLY A 150 -3.57 3.20 -6.44
C GLY A 150 -4.49 3.98 -5.51
N ILE A 151 -5.56 3.33 -5.04
CA ILE A 151 -6.50 3.92 -4.08
C ILE A 151 -5.81 4.18 -2.74
N PHE A 152 -5.06 3.20 -2.21
CA PHE A 152 -4.30 3.39 -0.97
C PHE A 152 -3.23 4.49 -1.12
N GLY A 153 -2.55 4.56 -2.26
CA GLY A 153 -1.60 5.62 -2.58
C GLY A 153 -2.24 7.01 -2.48
N SER A 154 -3.41 7.19 -3.08
CA SER A 154 -4.16 8.46 -3.02
C SER A 154 -4.63 8.79 -1.60
N VAL A 155 -5.11 7.80 -0.84
CA VAL A 155 -5.48 8.00 0.57
C VAL A 155 -4.26 8.39 1.41
N LEU A 156 -3.14 7.70 1.25
CA LEU A 156 -1.90 8.00 1.99
C LEU A 156 -1.35 9.38 1.61
N ALA A 157 -1.41 9.78 0.34
CA ALA A 157 -1.00 11.10 -0.13
C ALA A 157 -1.83 12.23 0.48
N SER A 158 -3.08 11.96 0.85
CA SER A 158 -3.95 12.93 1.54
C SER A 158 -3.56 13.19 3.00
N ILE A 159 -2.65 12.41 3.59
CA ILE A 159 -2.24 12.52 5.00
C ILE A 159 -1.04 13.47 5.11
N PRO A 160 -1.17 14.68 5.73
CA PRO A 160 -0.11 15.71 5.71
C PRO A 160 1.20 15.32 6.38
N ALA A 161 1.21 14.24 7.19
CA ALA A 161 2.38 13.79 7.92
C ALA A 161 3.18 12.70 7.19
N VAL A 162 2.75 12.36 5.97
CA VAL A 162 3.33 11.31 5.12
C VAL A 162 3.66 11.92 3.76
N SER A 163 4.82 11.60 3.23
CA SER A 163 5.19 11.87 1.84
C SER A 163 5.04 10.55 1.06
N THR A 164 4.05 10.46 0.20
CA THR A 164 3.77 9.25 -0.56
C THR A 164 4.27 9.39 -1.99
N ARG A 165 5.02 8.40 -2.47
CA ARG A 165 5.41 8.23 -3.86
C ARG A 165 4.78 6.98 -4.41
N MET A 166 4.40 7.03 -5.67
CA MET A 166 3.88 5.88 -6.40
C MET A 166 4.67 5.65 -7.68
N VAL A 167 5.30 4.51 -7.73
CA VAL A 167 6.11 4.07 -8.87
C VAL A 167 5.49 2.80 -9.42
N VAL A 168 5.23 2.78 -10.70
CA VAL A 168 4.76 1.57 -11.40
C VAL A 168 5.82 1.12 -12.37
N PHE A 169 5.91 -0.19 -12.60
CA PHE A 169 6.93 -0.72 -13.49
C PHE A 169 6.45 -1.97 -14.25
N ASP A 170 7.02 -2.10 -15.43
CA ASP A 170 7.07 -3.32 -16.24
C ASP A 170 8.53 -3.52 -16.70
N THR A 171 8.85 -3.43 -17.97
CA THR A 171 10.20 -3.27 -18.50
C THR A 171 10.69 -1.81 -18.44
N ALA A 172 9.79 -0.88 -18.21
CA ALA A 172 10.04 0.53 -17.96
C ALA A 172 9.55 0.91 -16.55
N VAL A 173 10.01 2.06 -16.05
CA VAL A 173 9.60 2.59 -14.75
C VAL A 173 8.91 3.93 -14.99
N VAL A 174 7.73 4.10 -14.40
CA VAL A 174 6.95 5.34 -14.45
C VAL A 174 6.65 5.81 -13.04
N ASP A 175 6.95 7.07 -12.74
CA ASP A 175 6.61 7.72 -11.48
C ASP A 175 5.25 8.42 -11.63
N LEU A 176 4.25 7.94 -10.90
CA LEU A 176 2.88 8.47 -10.90
C LEU A 176 2.58 9.28 -9.63
N THR A 177 3.61 9.79 -8.96
CA THR A 177 3.45 10.53 -7.70
C THR A 177 2.58 11.77 -7.86
N ASP A 178 2.69 12.46 -8.97
CA ASP A 178 1.92 13.67 -9.26
C ASP A 178 0.44 13.37 -9.55
N ASP A 179 0.14 12.16 -10.01
CA ASP A 179 -1.22 11.70 -10.34
C ASP A 179 -1.98 11.16 -9.12
N LEU A 180 -1.35 11.05 -7.95
CA LEU A 180 -1.97 10.54 -6.72
C LEU A 180 -3.21 11.35 -6.25
N GLN A 181 -3.38 12.57 -6.73
CA GLN A 181 -4.53 13.41 -6.38
C GLN A 181 -5.81 13.01 -7.12
N ASP A 182 -5.70 12.42 -8.30
CA ASP A 182 -6.83 11.87 -9.06
C ASP A 182 -6.63 10.36 -9.29
N PRO A 183 -7.20 9.50 -8.43
CA PRO A 183 -7.02 8.05 -8.56
C PRO A 183 -7.63 7.48 -9.85
N VAL A 184 -8.53 8.18 -10.52
CA VAL A 184 -9.07 7.73 -11.82
C VAL A 184 -8.03 7.95 -12.92
N ASP A 185 -7.43 9.14 -12.98
CA ASP A 185 -6.39 9.44 -13.94
C ASP A 185 -5.14 8.58 -13.69
N LEU A 186 -4.78 8.38 -12.43
CA LEU A 186 -3.72 7.46 -12.03
C LEU A 186 -3.93 6.06 -12.60
N LEU A 187 -5.12 5.46 -12.43
CA LEU A 187 -5.42 4.13 -12.93
C LEU A 187 -5.40 4.06 -14.47
N PHE A 188 -5.81 5.10 -15.16
CA PHE A 188 -5.70 5.16 -16.63
C PHE A 188 -4.26 5.44 -17.10
N GLY A 189 -3.41 6.01 -16.26
CA GLY A 189 -1.96 6.15 -16.49
C GLY A 189 -1.20 4.84 -16.42
N VAL A 190 -1.71 3.87 -15.64
CA VAL A 190 -1.14 2.53 -15.53
C VAL A 190 -1.45 1.73 -16.80
N GLN A 191 -0.42 1.10 -17.35
CA GLN A 191 -0.54 0.25 -18.55
C GLN A 191 -0.33 -1.20 -18.13
N LEU A 192 -1.41 -1.96 -17.97
CA LEU A 192 -1.30 -3.38 -17.66
C LEU A 192 -0.75 -4.16 -18.85
N GLY A 193 0.32 -4.91 -18.64
CA GLY A 193 0.94 -5.80 -19.62
C GLY A 193 2.41 -5.43 -19.87
N GLY A 194 3.17 -6.39 -20.35
CA GLY A 194 4.60 -6.26 -20.60
C GLY A 194 5.41 -7.31 -19.83
N GLY A 195 6.74 -7.23 -19.92
CA GLY A 195 7.64 -7.99 -19.06
C GLY A 195 7.82 -7.33 -17.70
N THR A 196 8.66 -7.91 -16.84
CA THR A 196 8.90 -7.42 -15.48
C THR A 196 10.39 -7.22 -15.27
N ASP A 197 10.83 -6.03 -14.86
CA ASP A 197 12.21 -5.70 -14.49
C ASP A 197 12.22 -5.07 -13.09
N ILE A 198 12.21 -5.94 -12.09
CA ILE A 198 12.21 -5.52 -10.67
C ILE A 198 13.52 -4.82 -10.33
N ALA A 199 14.66 -5.28 -10.88
CA ALA A 199 15.97 -4.70 -10.63
C ALA A 199 16.02 -3.21 -11.02
N ARG A 200 15.42 -2.87 -12.15
CA ARG A 200 15.31 -1.50 -12.64
C ARG A 200 14.40 -0.64 -11.76
N ALA A 201 13.26 -1.18 -11.35
CA ALA A 201 12.33 -0.50 -10.43
C ALA A 201 12.99 -0.20 -9.08
N LEU A 202 13.69 -1.19 -8.50
CA LEU A 202 14.44 -1.01 -7.24
C LEU A 202 15.55 0.04 -7.38
N THR A 203 16.23 0.08 -8.54
CA THR A 203 17.28 1.08 -8.82
C THR A 203 16.68 2.49 -8.85
N TYR A 204 15.54 2.67 -9.51
CA TYR A 204 14.82 3.94 -9.52
C TYR A 204 14.40 4.35 -8.11
N CYS A 205 13.73 3.46 -7.39
CA CYS A 205 13.29 3.72 -6.01
C CYS A 205 14.47 4.08 -5.09
N GLN A 206 15.61 3.40 -5.22
CA GLN A 206 16.83 3.72 -4.47
C GLN A 206 17.32 5.14 -4.76
N GLY A 207 17.22 5.61 -6.01
CA GLY A 207 17.63 6.95 -6.43
C GLY A 207 16.75 8.07 -5.85
N VAL A 208 15.47 7.81 -5.56
CA VAL A 208 14.54 8.82 -5.02
C VAL A 208 14.44 8.80 -3.49
N ILE A 209 15.04 7.82 -2.81
CA ILE A 209 15.07 7.73 -1.35
C ILE A 209 16.10 8.70 -0.80
N THR A 210 15.64 9.69 -0.03
CA THR A 210 16.50 10.69 0.62
C THR A 210 16.72 10.40 2.10
N ARG A 211 15.79 9.71 2.76
CA ARG A 211 15.81 9.42 4.20
C ARG A 211 15.55 7.93 4.45
N PRO A 212 16.53 7.03 4.20
CA PRO A 212 16.31 5.58 4.24
C PRO A 212 15.67 5.09 5.54
N GLN A 213 16.14 5.56 6.70
CA GLN A 213 15.64 5.13 8.01
C GLN A 213 14.21 5.59 8.34
N ASP A 214 13.69 6.57 7.60
CA ASP A 214 12.32 7.07 7.74
C ASP A 214 11.45 6.70 6.54
N THR A 215 11.95 5.83 5.66
CA THR A 215 11.27 5.36 4.46
C THR A 215 10.72 3.95 4.69
N VAL A 216 9.43 3.77 4.38
CA VAL A 216 8.78 2.48 4.21
C VAL A 216 8.56 2.28 2.71
N MET A 217 9.12 1.21 2.17
CA MET A 217 8.90 0.82 0.78
C MET A 217 8.05 -0.44 0.73
N VAL A 218 6.93 -0.37 0.03
CA VAL A 218 6.06 -1.52 -0.23
C VAL A 218 6.17 -1.87 -1.70
N LEU A 219 6.68 -3.06 -1.97
CA LEU A 219 6.77 -3.63 -3.32
C LEU A 219 5.64 -4.64 -3.50
N VAL A 220 4.80 -4.43 -4.52
CA VAL A 220 3.71 -5.33 -4.88
C VAL A 220 4.06 -5.98 -6.21
N THR A 221 4.34 -7.28 -6.22
CA THR A 221 4.83 -8.02 -7.40
C THR A 221 4.68 -9.52 -7.18
N ASP A 222 4.56 -10.30 -8.25
CA ASP A 222 4.62 -11.76 -8.20
C ASP A 222 6.05 -12.31 -8.16
N LEU A 223 7.07 -11.44 -8.09
CA LEU A 223 8.49 -11.77 -8.01
C LEU A 223 9.05 -12.54 -9.23
N TYR A 224 8.31 -12.64 -10.34
CA TYR A 224 8.85 -13.21 -11.58
C TYR A 224 9.72 -12.18 -12.29
N GLU A 225 11.02 -12.22 -12.03
CA GLU A 225 12.01 -11.34 -12.64
C GLU A 225 12.27 -11.74 -14.09
N GLY A 226 11.98 -10.83 -15.04
CA GLY A 226 12.28 -11.01 -16.45
C GLY A 226 13.67 -10.53 -16.85
N GLY A 227 14.37 -9.80 -15.96
CA GLY A 227 15.71 -9.28 -16.17
C GLY A 227 16.81 -10.10 -15.47
N ASP A 228 17.76 -9.42 -14.80
CA ASP A 228 18.85 -10.07 -14.07
C ASP A 228 18.52 -10.28 -12.59
N SER A 229 18.17 -11.51 -12.24
CA SER A 229 17.89 -11.92 -10.85
C SER A 229 19.05 -11.66 -9.89
N ARG A 230 20.30 -11.65 -10.34
CA ARG A 230 21.46 -11.35 -9.48
C ARG A 230 21.50 -9.86 -9.14
N GLU A 231 21.27 -9.00 -10.13
CA GLU A 231 21.17 -7.56 -9.89
C GLU A 231 19.98 -7.23 -9.00
N MET A 232 18.82 -7.82 -9.23
CA MET A 232 17.66 -7.68 -8.36
C MET A 232 18.00 -8.02 -6.90
N ARG A 233 18.61 -9.16 -6.63
CA ARG A 233 19.04 -9.58 -5.28
C ARG A 233 20.01 -8.58 -4.65
N LYS A 234 21.00 -8.08 -5.40
CA LYS A 234 21.93 -7.04 -4.91
C LYS A 234 21.19 -5.76 -4.51
N LYS A 235 20.19 -5.34 -5.30
CA LYS A 235 19.39 -4.13 -5.00
C LYS A 235 18.57 -4.31 -3.73
N PHE A 236 17.96 -5.47 -3.53
CA PHE A 236 17.27 -5.78 -2.27
C PHE A 236 18.19 -5.67 -1.06
N VAL A 237 19.35 -6.31 -1.11
CA VAL A 237 20.37 -6.24 -0.03
C VAL A 237 20.81 -4.79 0.21
N SER A 238 21.04 -4.03 -0.85
CA SER A 238 21.44 -2.62 -0.73
C SER A 238 20.39 -1.76 -0.06
N LEU A 239 19.11 -1.92 -0.41
CA LEU A 239 18.00 -1.20 0.21
C LEU A 239 17.85 -1.54 1.70
N VAL A 240 17.90 -2.83 2.06
CA VAL A 240 17.84 -3.27 3.45
C VAL A 240 19.01 -2.70 4.26
N ASN A 241 20.23 -2.78 3.74
CA ASN A 241 21.43 -2.27 4.40
C ASN A 241 21.43 -0.74 4.57
N SER A 242 20.73 -0.02 3.71
CA SER A 242 20.56 1.43 3.85
C SER A 242 19.63 1.82 5.00
N GLY A 243 18.88 0.88 5.55
CA GLY A 243 17.93 1.07 6.64
C GLY A 243 16.49 1.37 6.19
N VAL A 244 16.19 1.18 4.91
CA VAL A 244 14.81 1.22 4.39
C VAL A 244 14.02 0.05 4.96
N GLN A 245 12.83 0.33 5.47
CA GLN A 245 11.89 -0.71 5.86
C GLN A 245 11.18 -1.21 4.61
N LEU A 246 11.65 -2.34 4.08
CA LEU A 246 11.11 -2.95 2.88
C LEU A 246 10.09 -4.03 3.23
N ILE A 247 8.95 -4.03 2.55
CA ILE A 247 7.87 -5.01 2.66
C ILE A 247 7.52 -5.45 1.25
N VAL A 248 7.42 -6.76 1.02
CA VAL A 248 7.03 -7.31 -0.26
C VAL A 248 5.69 -8.00 -0.14
N LEU A 249 4.74 -7.60 -0.99
CA LEU A 249 3.40 -8.14 -1.03
C LEU A 249 3.19 -8.89 -2.35
N PRO A 250 3.25 -10.22 -2.34
CA PRO A 250 2.87 -11.01 -3.49
C PRO A 250 1.42 -10.73 -3.89
N ALA A 251 1.20 -10.59 -5.20
CA ALA A 251 -0.15 -10.45 -5.72
C ALA A 251 -0.99 -11.70 -5.43
N LEU A 252 -2.24 -11.49 -5.10
CA LEU A 252 -3.23 -12.53 -5.10
C LEU A 252 -3.76 -12.69 -6.53
N ASN A 253 -3.83 -13.92 -7.02
CA ASN A 253 -4.51 -14.21 -8.27
C ASN A 253 -6.03 -13.98 -8.14
N ASP A 254 -6.77 -14.09 -9.25
CA ASP A 254 -8.24 -13.90 -9.27
C ASP A 254 -8.99 -14.88 -8.34
N ASP A 255 -8.38 -16.00 -7.98
CA ASP A 255 -8.93 -17.00 -7.06
C ASP A 255 -8.53 -16.73 -5.59
N GLY A 256 -7.77 -15.67 -5.33
CA GLY A 256 -7.30 -15.30 -4.00
C GLY A 256 -6.08 -16.11 -3.52
N ALA A 257 -5.50 -16.96 -4.36
CA ALA A 257 -4.32 -17.73 -4.04
C ALA A 257 -3.05 -16.95 -4.44
N PRO A 258 -1.98 -16.95 -3.61
CA PRO A 258 -0.74 -16.29 -3.95
C PRO A 258 -0.01 -17.10 -5.04
N SER A 259 0.29 -16.45 -6.17
CA SER A 259 1.15 -16.99 -7.22
C SER A 259 2.39 -16.11 -7.34
N TYR A 260 3.55 -16.63 -6.92
CA TYR A 260 4.80 -15.87 -6.93
C TYR A 260 6.01 -16.80 -6.99
N ASP A 261 7.17 -16.26 -7.36
CA ASP A 261 8.43 -17.00 -7.36
C ASP A 261 8.89 -17.30 -5.93
N LYS A 262 8.81 -18.61 -5.57
CA LYS A 262 9.16 -19.08 -4.21
C LYS A 262 10.65 -18.93 -3.91
N GLY A 263 11.54 -19.11 -4.91
CA GLY A 263 12.98 -18.98 -4.71
C GLY A 263 13.40 -17.55 -4.40
N HIS A 264 12.75 -16.57 -5.00
CA HIS A 264 12.97 -15.17 -4.67
C HIS A 264 12.34 -14.80 -3.33
N ALA A 265 11.19 -15.34 -2.98
CA ALA A 265 10.57 -15.13 -1.67
C ALA A 265 11.41 -15.71 -0.52
N GLU A 266 11.98 -16.92 -0.68
CA GLU A 266 12.92 -17.53 0.27
C GLU A 266 14.18 -16.69 0.45
N PHE A 267 14.73 -16.18 -0.64
CA PHE A 267 15.85 -15.25 -0.57
C PHE A 267 15.52 -13.99 0.22
N LEU A 268 14.35 -13.37 -0.03
CA LEU A 268 13.91 -12.18 0.71
C LEU A 268 13.74 -12.48 2.20
N ALA A 269 13.15 -13.61 2.55
CA ALA A 269 13.05 -14.05 3.94
C ALA A 269 14.43 -14.22 4.60
N SER A 270 15.42 -14.74 3.86
CA SER A 270 16.81 -14.93 4.36
C SER A 270 17.52 -13.63 4.72
N ILE A 271 17.15 -12.52 4.08
CA ILE A 271 17.69 -11.17 4.36
C ILE A 271 16.77 -10.34 5.27
N GLY A 272 15.76 -10.97 5.86
CA GLY A 272 14.85 -10.33 6.83
C GLY A 272 13.77 -9.44 6.21
N VAL A 273 13.49 -9.59 4.92
CA VAL A 273 12.40 -8.86 4.25
C VAL A 273 11.10 -9.66 4.39
N PRO A 274 10.08 -9.12 5.07
CA PRO A 274 8.79 -9.76 5.19
C PRO A 274 8.11 -9.82 3.81
N THR A 275 7.76 -11.06 3.42
CA THR A 275 7.13 -11.37 2.13
C THR A 275 5.89 -12.21 2.40
N PHE A 276 4.70 -11.64 2.20
CA PHE A 276 3.43 -12.29 2.52
C PHE A 276 2.27 -11.66 1.76
N ALA A 277 1.23 -12.44 1.48
CA ALA A 277 0.01 -11.95 0.86
C ALA A 277 -0.78 -11.08 1.85
N CYS A 278 -1.24 -9.92 1.40
CA CYS A 278 -2.01 -8.98 2.21
C CYS A 278 -3.30 -8.62 1.49
N THR A 279 -4.42 -8.86 2.14
CA THR A 279 -5.72 -8.43 1.63
C THR A 279 -5.93 -6.93 1.83
N PRO A 280 -6.75 -6.27 0.99
CA PRO A 280 -6.94 -4.82 1.05
C PRO A 280 -7.44 -4.30 2.42
N ASP A 281 -8.25 -5.08 3.13
CA ASP A 281 -8.76 -4.72 4.46
C ASP A 281 -7.67 -4.74 5.54
N LYS A 282 -6.58 -5.49 5.37
CA LYS A 282 -5.43 -5.55 6.30
C LYS A 282 -4.35 -4.51 6.01
N PHE A 283 -4.35 -3.93 4.83
CA PHE A 283 -3.32 -2.98 4.42
C PHE A 283 -3.22 -1.75 5.34
N PRO A 284 -4.32 -1.13 5.84
CA PRO A 284 -4.24 -0.04 6.80
C PRO A 284 -3.47 -0.38 8.08
N ASP A 285 -3.74 -1.56 8.64
CA ASP A 285 -3.09 -2.04 9.87
C ASP A 285 -1.61 -2.38 9.63
N LEU A 286 -1.29 -2.96 8.46
CA LEU A 286 0.09 -3.19 8.04
C LEU A 286 0.87 -1.87 7.96
N MET A 287 0.32 -0.86 7.32
CA MET A 287 0.95 0.45 7.22
C MET A 287 1.11 1.12 8.58
N ALA A 288 0.14 0.96 9.48
CA ALA A 288 0.24 1.43 10.86
C ALA A 288 1.38 0.74 11.63
N ALA A 289 1.52 -0.57 11.48
CA ALA A 289 2.60 -1.35 12.08
C ALA A 289 3.98 -0.89 11.53
N ALA A 290 4.11 -0.77 10.22
CA ALA A 290 5.33 -0.32 9.56
C ALA A 290 5.75 1.09 10.00
N LEU A 291 4.85 2.06 9.97
CA LEU A 291 5.11 3.44 10.41
C LEU A 291 5.42 3.56 11.90
N SER A 292 4.91 2.64 12.73
CA SER A 292 5.24 2.53 14.15
C SER A 292 6.57 1.82 14.41
N LYS A 293 7.26 1.32 13.37
CA LYS A 293 8.48 0.50 13.46
C LYS A 293 8.25 -0.77 14.31
N GLN A 294 7.07 -1.36 14.22
CA GLN A 294 6.80 -2.68 14.79
C GLN A 294 7.48 -3.76 13.96
N ASP A 295 7.78 -4.88 14.58
CA ASP A 295 8.24 -6.06 13.86
C ASP A 295 7.12 -6.60 12.97
N ILE A 296 7.32 -6.50 11.66
CA ILE A 296 6.32 -6.94 10.68
C ILE A 296 6.19 -8.46 10.67
N GLY A 297 7.26 -9.20 10.95
CA GLY A 297 7.19 -10.66 11.08
C GLY A 297 6.25 -11.09 12.23
N MET A 298 6.34 -10.43 13.38
CA MET A 298 5.39 -10.64 14.48
C MET A 298 3.97 -10.20 14.10
N TRP A 299 3.82 -9.08 13.40
CA TRP A 299 2.52 -8.63 12.95
C TRP A 299 1.86 -9.65 12.00
N VAL A 300 2.64 -10.19 11.05
CA VAL A 300 2.17 -11.22 10.11
C VAL A 300 1.67 -12.46 10.86
N SER A 301 2.44 -12.97 11.82
CA SER A 301 2.06 -14.16 12.59
C SER A 301 0.75 -14.00 13.37
N GLN A 302 0.37 -12.76 13.71
CA GLN A 302 -0.85 -12.45 14.47
C GLN A 302 -2.06 -12.14 13.57
N ASN A 303 -1.84 -11.61 12.37
CA ASN A 303 -2.90 -11.03 11.55
C ASN A 303 -3.10 -11.75 10.21
N VAL A 304 -2.10 -12.48 9.73
CA VAL A 304 -2.17 -13.26 8.48
C VAL A 304 -2.20 -14.72 8.86
N LYS A 305 -3.28 -15.41 8.53
CA LYS A 305 -3.35 -16.87 8.74
C LYS A 305 -2.33 -17.52 7.81
N SER A 306 -1.44 -18.32 8.35
CA SER A 306 -0.64 -19.26 7.56
C SER A 306 -1.60 -20.30 6.97
N GLU A 307 -1.80 -20.28 5.66
CA GLU A 307 -2.39 -21.38 4.92
C GLU A 307 -1.37 -22.49 4.70
#